data_d9c3e27a66af5c66effe9545953ab99c
#
_entry.id   d9c3e27a66af5c66effe9545953ab99c
#
_cell.length_a   1.000
_cell.length_b   1.000
_cell.length_c   1.000
_cell.angle_alpha   90.00
_cell.angle_beta   90.00
_cell.angle_gamma   90.00
#
_symmetry.space_group_name_H-M   'P 1'
#
loop_
_entity.id
_entity.type
_entity.pdbx_description
1 polymer ?
#
loop_
_entity_poly.entity_id
_entity_poly.type
_entity_poly.pdbx_seq_one_letter_code
_entity_poly.pdbx_strand_id
1 'polypeptide(L)'
;MNRGFQSNDMTQDERWFARYNEVVTFIETNKRNPSKHRIEEHDHLNWLKANRKALNAGKMKLERVEKFKKLLEMTEQYRRKNQYE
;
A
#
# COMPACT_ATOMS: atom_id res chain seq x y z
N MET A 1 0.68 30.73 12.36
CA MET A 1 0.78 30.14 12.16
C MET A 1 0.88 29.62 12.25
N ASN A 2 0.76 29.27 11.97
CA ASN A 2 0.89 28.52 11.75
C ASN A 2 0.76 28.03 11.67
N ARG A 3 0.58 28.17 11.44
CA ARG A 3 0.48 27.48 11.11
C ARG A 3 0.44 26.82 10.92
N GLY A 4 0.42 26.83 10.78
CA GLY A 4 0.44 25.85 10.36
C GLY A 4 0.52 25.41 10.25
N PHE A 5 0.56 25.50 10.00
CA PHE A 5 0.91 24.72 9.64
C PHE A 5 0.64 23.91 9.81
N GLN A 6 0.51 23.81 10.02
CA GLN A 6 0.10 22.74 10.21
C GLN A 6 -0.62 21.91 9.30
N SER A 7 -1.30 22.30 8.48
CA SER A 7 -1.89 21.59 7.38
C SER A 7 -0.91 20.67 6.66
N ASN A 8 0.33 20.90 6.88
CA ASN A 8 1.38 20.06 6.30
C ASN A 8 1.67 18.84 7.14
N ASP A 9 1.12 18.79 8.33
CA ASP A 9 1.40 17.70 9.25
C ASP A 9 0.29 16.68 9.19
N MET A 10 0.42 15.74 8.27
CA MET A 10 -0.52 14.64 8.18
C MET A 10 -0.32 13.70 9.36
N THR A 11 -1.42 13.17 9.85
CA THR A 11 -1.34 12.13 10.87
C THR A 11 -0.77 10.87 10.24
N GLN A 12 -0.36 9.92 11.08
CA GLN A 12 0.11 8.64 10.57
C GLN A 12 -0.96 7.93 9.76
N ASP A 13 -2.21 8.02 10.21
CA ASP A 13 -3.32 7.40 9.49
C ASP A 13 -3.48 8.02 8.10
N GLU A 14 -3.42 9.34 8.04
CA GLU A 14 -3.55 10.02 6.74
C GLU A 14 -2.43 9.62 5.79
N ARG A 15 -1.22 9.52 6.31
CA ARG A 15 -0.09 9.09 5.48
C ARG A 15 -0.28 7.66 5.00
N TRP A 16 -0.75 6.80 5.88
CA TRP A 16 -0.99 5.42 5.52
C TRP A 16 -2.02 5.31 4.41
N PHE A 17 -3.12 6.04 4.54
CA PHE A 17 -4.17 5.99 3.53
C PHE A 17 -3.73 6.63 2.22
N ALA A 18 -2.89 7.66 2.30
CA ALA A 18 -2.35 8.26 1.08
C ALA A 18 -1.50 7.25 0.31
N ARG A 19 -0.65 6.54 1.02
CA ARG A 19 0.16 5.49 0.41
C ARG A 19 -0.71 4.35 -0.10
N TYR A 20 -1.70 3.98 0.68
CA TYR A 20 -2.64 2.94 0.29
C TYR A 20 -3.28 3.29 -1.06
N ASN A 21 -3.76 4.52 -1.18
CA ASN A 21 -4.39 4.97 -2.42
C ASN A 21 -3.41 4.97 -3.58
N GLU A 22 -2.18 5.36 -3.33
CA GLU A 22 -1.14 5.34 -4.38
C GLU A 22 -0.91 3.92 -4.90
N VAL A 23 -0.79 2.97 -3.98
CA VAL A 23 -0.55 1.58 -4.35
C VAL A 23 -1.75 1.01 -5.09
N VAL A 24 -2.95 1.26 -4.59
CA VAL A 24 -4.17 0.79 -5.24
C VAL A 24 -4.26 1.36 -6.65
N THR A 25 -4.05 2.66 -6.79
CA THR A 25 -4.09 3.31 -8.10
C THR A 25 -3.06 2.72 -9.04
N PHE A 26 -1.86 2.49 -8.54
CA PHE A 26 -0.81 1.88 -9.34
C PHE A 26 -1.25 0.53 -9.89
N ILE A 27 -1.77 -0.32 -9.01
CA ILE A 27 -2.16 -1.67 -9.41
C ILE A 27 -3.32 -1.62 -10.41
N GLU A 28 -4.29 -0.77 -10.15
CA GLU A 28 -5.45 -0.66 -11.04
C GLU A 28 -5.06 -0.11 -12.41
N THR A 29 -4.16 0.86 -12.42
CA THR A 29 -3.73 1.49 -13.67
C THR A 29 -2.88 0.57 -14.50
N ASN A 30 -1.95 -0.11 -13.87
CA ASN A 30 -0.99 -0.97 -14.57
C ASN A 30 -1.45 -2.41 -14.68
N LYS A 31 -2.47 -2.78 -13.93
CA LYS A 31 -3.03 -4.13 -13.92
C LYS A 31 -1.97 -5.17 -13.59
N ARG A 32 -1.07 -4.81 -12.69
CA ARG A 32 -0.03 -5.71 -12.21
C ARG A 32 0.49 -5.20 -10.87
N ASN A 33 1.18 -6.06 -10.15
CA ASN A 33 1.78 -5.69 -8.88
C ASN A 33 3.07 -4.90 -9.10
N PRO A 34 3.48 -4.09 -8.10
CA PRO A 34 4.77 -3.41 -8.17
C PRO A 34 5.90 -4.42 -8.33
N SER A 35 6.89 -4.06 -9.13
CA SER A 35 8.00 -4.94 -9.45
C SER A 35 9.26 -4.56 -8.68
N LYS A 36 9.98 -5.56 -8.22
CA LYS A 36 11.26 -5.31 -7.57
C LYS A 36 12.34 -4.92 -8.58
N HIS A 37 12.06 -5.11 -9.85
CA HIS A 37 13.03 -4.80 -10.91
C HIS A 37 12.98 -3.35 -11.35
N ARG A 38 12.00 -2.60 -10.88
CA ARG A 38 11.85 -1.19 -11.23
C ARG A 38 12.04 -0.33 -10.00
N ILE A 39 13.02 0.55 -10.07
CA ILE A 39 13.37 1.39 -8.92
C ILE A 39 12.20 2.26 -8.48
N GLU A 40 11.46 2.82 -9.43
CA GLU A 40 10.35 3.70 -9.10
C GLU A 40 9.20 2.96 -8.44
N GLU A 41 9.21 1.63 -8.47
CA GLU A 41 8.14 0.84 -7.84
C GLU A 41 8.57 0.25 -6.50
N HIS A 42 9.82 0.41 -6.13
CA HIS A 42 10.34 -0.15 -4.88
C HIS A 42 9.59 0.37 -3.66
N ASP A 43 9.23 1.65 -3.67
CA ASP A 43 8.53 2.24 -2.53
C ASP A 43 7.18 1.56 -2.30
N HIS A 44 6.45 1.30 -3.37
CA HIS A 44 5.17 0.60 -3.26
C HIS A 44 5.39 -0.82 -2.74
N LEU A 45 6.37 -1.50 -3.30
CA LEU A 45 6.65 -2.87 -2.90
C LEU A 45 7.08 -2.95 -1.44
N ASN A 46 7.96 -2.05 -1.01
CA ASN A 46 8.42 -2.00 0.38
C ASN A 46 7.27 -1.71 1.33
N TRP A 47 6.39 -0.79 0.93
CA TRP A 47 5.23 -0.47 1.73
C TRP A 47 4.33 -1.70 1.91
N LEU A 48 4.11 -2.43 0.83
CA LEU A 48 3.31 -3.66 0.88
C LEU A 48 3.93 -4.68 1.81
N LYS A 49 5.24 -4.89 1.69
CA LYS A 49 5.93 -5.85 2.54
C LYS A 49 5.88 -5.47 4.00
N ALA A 50 6.13 -4.19 4.30
CA ALA A 50 6.13 -3.72 5.68
C ALA A 50 4.75 -3.88 6.31
N ASN A 51 3.70 -3.57 5.56
CA ASN A 51 2.35 -3.67 6.09
C ASN A 51 1.88 -5.12 6.22
N ARG A 52 2.29 -5.98 5.30
CA ARG A 52 2.00 -7.40 5.42
C ARG A 52 2.63 -7.97 6.70
N LYS A 53 3.86 -7.56 6.97
CA LYS A 53 4.53 -7.98 8.18
C LYS A 53 3.80 -7.48 9.42
N ALA A 54 3.35 -6.23 9.40
CA ALA A 54 2.61 -5.67 10.52
C ALA A 54 1.28 -6.41 10.73
N LEU A 55 0.61 -6.74 9.63
CA LEU A 55 -0.65 -7.48 9.70
C LEU A 55 -0.43 -8.85 10.32
N ASN A 56 0.58 -9.57 9.87
CA ASN A 56 0.88 -10.90 10.39
C ASN A 56 1.29 -10.88 11.84
N ALA A 57 1.92 -9.79 12.27
CA ALA A 57 2.33 -9.63 13.66
C ALA A 57 1.21 -9.14 14.57
N GLY A 58 0.04 -8.85 14.00
CA GLY A 58 -1.08 -8.36 14.78
C GLY A 58 -0.91 -6.94 15.28
N LYS A 59 -0.06 -6.16 14.60
CA LYS A 59 0.22 -4.79 15.02
C LYS A 59 -0.52 -3.75 14.21
N MET A 60 -1.30 -4.17 13.24
CA MET A 60 -2.03 -3.26 12.38
C MET A 60 -3.37 -2.89 13.00
N LYS A 61 -3.75 -1.61 12.89
CA LYS A 61 -5.05 -1.16 13.38
C LYS A 61 -6.17 -1.81 12.58
N LEU A 62 -7.28 -2.08 13.27
CA LEU A 62 -8.41 -2.76 12.62
C LEU A 62 -8.89 -2.03 11.37
N GLU A 63 -8.93 -0.70 11.43
CA GLU A 63 -9.37 0.10 10.29
C GLU A 63 -8.50 -0.16 9.07
N ARG A 64 -7.20 -0.29 9.30
CA ARG A 64 -6.25 -0.54 8.22
C ARG A 64 -6.31 -1.99 7.77
N VAL A 65 -6.58 -2.89 8.71
CA VAL A 65 -6.62 -4.32 8.39
C VAL A 65 -7.66 -4.61 7.31
N GLU A 66 -8.85 -4.07 7.46
CA GLU A 66 -9.91 -4.32 6.49
C GLU A 66 -9.51 -3.84 5.10
N LYS A 67 -8.99 -2.62 5.04
CA LYS A 67 -8.58 -2.06 3.76
C LYS A 67 -7.39 -2.78 3.16
N PHE A 68 -6.44 -3.12 4.01
CA PHE A 68 -5.24 -3.80 3.53
C PHE A 68 -5.55 -5.20 3.03
N LYS A 69 -6.49 -5.89 3.67
CA LYS A 69 -6.88 -7.21 3.21
C LYS A 69 -7.47 -7.16 1.80
N LYS A 70 -8.27 -6.12 1.52
CA LYS A 70 -8.80 -5.95 0.18
C LYS A 70 -7.68 -5.72 -0.83
N LEU A 71 -6.69 -4.95 -0.44
CA LEU A 71 -5.54 -4.70 -1.30
C LEU A 71 -4.77 -6.00 -1.54
N LEU A 72 -4.59 -6.80 -0.50
CA LEU A 72 -3.90 -8.08 -0.64
C LEU A 72 -4.64 -9.01 -1.59
N GLU A 73 -5.96 -9.03 -1.52
CA GLU A 73 -6.74 -9.83 -2.47
C GLU A 73 -6.48 -9.40 -3.90
N MET A 74 -6.41 -8.09 -4.11
CA MET A 74 -6.11 -7.54 -5.42
C MET A 74 -4.73 -7.97 -5.90
N THR A 75 -3.73 -7.87 -5.01
CA THR A 75 -2.37 -8.28 -5.39
C THR A 75 -2.31 -9.77 -5.69
N GLU A 76 -3.07 -10.58 -4.96
CA GLU A 76 -3.11 -12.02 -5.22
C GLU A 76 -3.69 -12.34 -6.59
N GLN A 77 -4.74 -11.63 -6.98
CA GLN A 77 -5.35 -11.84 -8.27
C GLN A 77 -4.35 -11.59 -9.40
N TYR A 78 -3.62 -10.48 -9.32
CA TYR A 78 -2.66 -10.15 -10.36
C TYR A 78 -1.45 -11.05 -10.31
N ARG A 79 -1.08 -11.50 -9.13
CA ARG A 79 0.03 -12.43 -8.96
C ARG A 79 -0.27 -13.75 -9.66
N ARG A 80 -1.49 -14.26 -9.44
CA ARG A 80 -1.90 -15.53 -10.07
C ARG A 80 -1.93 -15.39 -11.58
N LYS A 81 -2.42 -14.25 -12.04
CA LYS A 81 -2.50 -14.00 -13.47
C LYS A 81 -1.12 -14.04 -14.11
N ASN A 82 -0.14 -13.45 -13.41
CA ASN A 82 1.21 -13.38 -13.92
C ASN A 82 1.92 -14.73 -13.96
N GLN A 83 1.48 -15.65 -13.13
CA GLN A 83 2.09 -16.98 -13.09
C GLN A 83 1.93 -17.75 -14.40
N TYR A 84 0.93 -17.42 -15.14
CA TYR A 84 0.64 -18.14 -16.38
C TYR A 84 1.20 -17.44 -17.61
N GLU A 85 1.97 -16.41 -17.38
CA GLU A 85 2.67 -15.71 -18.46
C GLU A 85 4.18 -15.92 -18.39
#